data_68d3bab70d541fe6b2cbd91ab98d7877
#
_entry.id   68d3bab70d541fe6b2cbd91ab98d7877
#
_cell.length_a   1.000
_cell.length_b   1.000
_cell.length_c   1.000
_cell.angle_alpha   90.00
_cell.angle_beta   90.00
_cell.angle_gamma   90.00
#
_symmetry.space_group_name_H-M   'P 1'
#
loop_
_entity.id
_entity.type
_entity.pdbx_description
1 polymer ?
#
loop_
_entity_poly.entity_id
_entity_poly.type
_entity_poly.pdbx_seq_one_letter_code
_entity_poly.pdbx_strand_id
1 'polypeptide(L)'
;EQPADGDVWVSSNGQRALLMAQTAAAGSDTAAQEQTLAALQQAFRQVQAEQPELETVQLLVSGAPVFAVEASNTIRSEAGRLAIGGFIAVTILLLWAYRSPITVGVSFLPVLSGVLAGMTAVSLFYGVIHGVTMGFGTTLIGEAIDYSIYYFIQSARGGAQVGLSSDEWRHRFSPTIRLGLLTSVCGVSTLIFAGFPGLSHLGVYSIFGLSA
;
A
#
# COMPACT_ATOMS: atom_id res chain seq x y z
N GLU A 1 43.62 -8.74 0.23
CA GLU A 1 43.03 -8.62 -1.13
C GLU A 1 43.66 -7.44 -1.79
N GLN A 2 44.42 -7.66 -2.85
CA GLN A 2 45.08 -6.59 -3.63
C GLN A 2 44.20 -6.31 -4.85
N PRO A 3 44.02 -5.04 -5.26
CA PRO A 3 43.39 -4.72 -6.54
C PRO A 3 44.23 -5.35 -7.65
N ALA A 4 43.62 -6.17 -8.48
CA ALA A 4 44.23 -6.59 -9.74
C ALA A 4 44.24 -5.42 -10.70
N ASP A 5 45.19 -5.44 -11.63
CA ASP A 5 45.48 -4.39 -12.62
C ASP A 5 44.14 -3.87 -13.25
N GLY A 6 43.71 -2.64 -12.87
CA GLY A 6 42.50 -2.02 -13.39
C GLY A 6 41.28 -2.04 -12.50
N ASP A 7 41.35 -1.58 -11.25
CA ASP A 7 40.20 -1.25 -10.38
C ASP A 7 39.21 -2.37 -10.02
N VAL A 8 39.51 -3.64 -10.27
CA VAL A 8 38.67 -4.79 -9.94
C VAL A 8 39.28 -5.58 -8.80
N TRP A 9 38.49 -5.75 -7.72
CA TRP A 9 38.90 -6.59 -6.58
C TRP A 9 38.65 -8.06 -6.90
N VAL A 10 39.70 -8.88 -6.91
CA VAL A 10 39.63 -10.32 -7.18
C VAL A 10 40.05 -11.09 -5.95
N SER A 11 39.35 -12.19 -5.65
CA SER A 11 39.72 -13.08 -4.55
C SER A 11 41.07 -13.75 -4.83
N SER A 12 41.78 -14.15 -3.76
CA SER A 12 43.11 -14.77 -3.85
C SER A 12 43.15 -16.06 -4.67
N ASN A 13 42.03 -16.75 -4.83
CA ASN A 13 41.87 -17.95 -5.65
C ASN A 13 41.36 -17.67 -7.07
N GLY A 14 41.16 -16.41 -7.45
CA GLY A 14 40.70 -16.00 -8.80
C GLY A 14 39.27 -16.36 -9.14
N GLN A 15 38.51 -16.91 -8.18
CA GLN A 15 37.14 -17.42 -8.44
C GLN A 15 36.03 -16.39 -8.24
N ARG A 16 36.32 -15.24 -7.63
CA ARG A 16 35.35 -14.20 -7.34
C ARG A 16 35.93 -12.84 -7.67
N ALA A 17 35.13 -12.01 -8.32
CA ALA A 17 35.43 -10.60 -8.53
C ALA A 17 34.39 -9.75 -7.78
N LEU A 18 34.81 -8.65 -7.18
CA LEU A 18 33.94 -7.72 -6.47
C LEU A 18 33.84 -6.42 -7.30
N LEU A 19 32.61 -6.06 -7.65
CA LEU A 19 32.28 -4.77 -8.21
C LEU A 19 31.46 -3.98 -7.19
N MET A 20 31.87 -2.76 -6.91
CA MET A 20 31.11 -1.85 -6.07
C MET A 20 30.41 -0.83 -6.96
N ALA A 21 29.08 -0.78 -6.89
CA ALA A 21 28.27 0.19 -7.63
C ALA A 21 27.43 1.02 -6.63
N GLN A 22 27.39 2.32 -6.88
CA GLN A 22 26.54 3.22 -6.12
C GLN A 22 25.36 3.67 -6.98
N THR A 23 24.15 3.49 -6.49
CA THR A 23 22.94 3.94 -7.19
C THR A 23 22.73 5.44 -6.97
N ALA A 24 22.24 6.14 -8.00
CA ALA A 24 21.85 7.55 -7.89
C ALA A 24 20.48 7.72 -7.20
N ALA A 25 19.69 6.65 -7.11
CA ALA A 25 18.40 6.68 -6.47
C ALA A 25 18.52 6.85 -4.95
N ALA A 26 17.63 7.64 -4.36
CA ALA A 26 17.56 7.79 -2.90
C ALA A 26 17.28 6.44 -2.22
N GLY A 27 17.88 6.20 -1.06
CA GLY A 27 17.71 4.93 -0.33
C GLY A 27 16.24 4.64 0.08
N SER A 28 15.41 5.66 0.18
CA SER A 28 13.97 5.56 0.45
C SER A 28 13.12 5.26 -0.79
N ASP A 29 13.66 5.45 -2.00
CA ASP A 29 12.95 5.16 -3.24
C ASP A 29 13.18 3.71 -3.68
N THR A 30 12.42 2.81 -3.05
CA THR A 30 12.50 1.37 -3.33
C THR A 30 12.12 1.02 -4.76
N ALA A 31 11.28 1.82 -5.43
CA ALA A 31 10.88 1.56 -6.81
C ALA A 31 12.02 1.85 -7.79
N ALA A 32 12.74 2.97 -7.62
CA ALA A 32 13.92 3.28 -8.42
C ALA A 32 15.07 2.29 -8.12
N GLN A 33 15.22 1.85 -6.88
CA GLN A 33 16.20 0.81 -6.52
C GLN A 33 15.86 -0.54 -7.20
N GLU A 34 14.61 -0.94 -7.22
CA GLU A 34 14.16 -2.17 -7.88
C GLU A 34 14.45 -2.12 -9.40
N GLN A 35 14.16 -0.98 -10.04
CA GLN A 35 14.49 -0.78 -11.47
C GLN A 35 16.00 -0.87 -11.72
N THR A 36 16.82 -0.29 -10.85
CA THR A 36 18.27 -0.34 -10.97
C THR A 36 18.80 -1.77 -10.85
N LEU A 37 18.29 -2.53 -9.87
CA LEU A 37 18.65 -3.94 -9.69
C LEU A 37 18.21 -4.80 -10.88
N ALA A 38 17.02 -4.56 -11.42
CA ALA A 38 16.53 -5.25 -12.60
C ALA A 38 17.40 -4.94 -13.85
N ALA A 39 17.77 -3.67 -14.03
CA ALA A 39 18.67 -3.26 -15.12
C ALA A 39 20.06 -3.92 -15.00
N LEU A 40 20.61 -3.99 -13.78
CA LEU A 40 21.88 -4.66 -13.53
C LEU A 40 21.82 -6.15 -13.88
N GLN A 41 20.76 -6.83 -13.45
CA GLN A 41 20.55 -8.24 -13.77
C GLN A 41 20.35 -8.48 -15.27
N GLN A 42 19.67 -7.56 -15.95
CA GLN A 42 19.45 -7.65 -17.39
C GLN A 42 20.77 -7.43 -18.15
N ALA A 43 21.55 -6.42 -17.77
CA ALA A 43 22.88 -6.17 -18.37
C ALA A 43 23.80 -7.37 -18.18
N PHE A 44 23.83 -7.98 -17.00
CA PHE A 44 24.62 -9.18 -16.74
C PHE A 44 24.20 -10.36 -17.65
N ARG A 45 22.90 -10.62 -17.78
CA ARG A 45 22.38 -11.67 -18.67
C ARG A 45 22.72 -11.41 -20.14
N GLN A 46 22.73 -10.15 -20.56
CA GLN A 46 23.11 -9.78 -21.92
C GLN A 46 24.58 -10.08 -22.19
N VAL A 47 25.48 -9.68 -21.28
CA VAL A 47 26.93 -9.99 -21.40
C VAL A 47 27.17 -11.50 -21.37
N GLN A 48 26.45 -12.24 -20.52
CA GLN A 48 26.52 -13.70 -20.44
C GLN A 48 26.08 -14.36 -21.77
N ALA A 49 25.06 -13.82 -22.42
CA ALA A 49 24.62 -14.31 -23.73
C ALA A 49 25.61 -14.03 -24.88
N GLU A 50 26.34 -12.93 -24.77
CA GLU A 50 27.38 -12.55 -25.77
C GLU A 50 28.70 -13.30 -25.57
N GLN A 51 28.97 -13.80 -24.35
CA GLN A 51 30.21 -14.47 -23.99
C GLN A 51 29.93 -15.85 -23.35
N PRO A 52 29.97 -16.94 -24.14
CA PRO A 52 29.68 -18.31 -23.65
C PRO A 52 30.60 -18.78 -22.50
N GLU A 53 31.80 -18.20 -22.40
CA GLU A 53 32.74 -18.49 -21.30
C GLU A 53 32.20 -18.08 -19.92
N LEU A 54 31.24 -17.14 -19.88
CA LEU A 54 30.62 -16.65 -18.67
C LEU A 54 29.34 -17.41 -18.27
N GLU A 55 28.95 -18.46 -18.99
CA GLU A 55 27.72 -19.22 -18.71
C GLU A 55 27.66 -19.78 -17.28
N THR A 56 28.82 -20.14 -16.73
CA THR A 56 28.92 -20.66 -15.36
C THR A 56 29.07 -19.60 -14.28
N VAL A 57 29.23 -18.33 -14.67
CA VAL A 57 29.41 -17.21 -13.74
C VAL A 57 28.06 -16.80 -13.15
N GLN A 58 28.00 -16.64 -11.83
CA GLN A 58 26.81 -16.20 -11.12
C GLN A 58 26.98 -14.78 -10.59
N LEU A 59 26.00 -13.93 -10.86
CA LEU A 59 25.93 -12.59 -10.27
C LEU A 59 25.32 -12.69 -8.89
N LEU A 60 26.10 -12.35 -7.87
CA LEU A 60 25.61 -12.20 -6.49
C LEU A 60 25.53 -10.70 -6.18
N VAL A 61 24.35 -10.21 -5.93
CA VAL A 61 24.12 -8.80 -5.58
C VAL A 61 23.75 -8.72 -4.10
N SER A 62 24.42 -7.82 -3.38
CA SER A 62 24.17 -7.59 -1.95
C SER A 62 24.31 -6.11 -1.62
N GLY A 63 23.66 -5.67 -0.58
CA GLY A 63 23.75 -4.29 -0.09
C GLY A 63 22.40 -3.74 0.35
N ALA A 64 22.40 -2.55 0.96
CA ALA A 64 21.20 -1.91 1.48
C ALA A 64 20.04 -1.82 0.47
N PRO A 65 20.26 -1.51 -0.82
CA PRO A 65 19.18 -1.49 -1.81
C PRO A 65 18.51 -2.85 -2.02
N VAL A 66 19.29 -3.93 -2.03
CA VAL A 66 18.75 -5.29 -2.23
C VAL A 66 17.82 -5.66 -1.10
N PHE A 67 18.27 -5.48 0.14
CA PHE A 67 17.46 -5.75 1.33
C PHE A 67 16.21 -4.87 1.41
N ALA A 68 16.33 -3.58 1.04
CA ALA A 68 15.20 -2.67 1.03
C ALA A 68 14.12 -3.09 0.02
N VAL A 69 14.53 -3.48 -1.18
CA VAL A 69 13.61 -3.97 -2.23
C VAL A 69 12.97 -5.30 -1.82
N GLU A 70 13.76 -6.25 -1.31
CA GLU A 70 13.26 -7.55 -0.86
C GLU A 70 12.26 -7.41 0.30
N ALA A 71 12.59 -6.60 1.30
CA ALA A 71 11.69 -6.30 2.40
C ALA A 71 10.39 -5.62 1.90
N SER A 72 10.50 -4.65 1.00
CA SER A 72 9.34 -3.98 0.41
C SER A 72 8.44 -4.96 -0.36
N ASN A 73 9.02 -5.85 -1.16
CA ASN A 73 8.27 -6.83 -1.94
C ASN A 73 7.61 -7.88 -1.03
N THR A 74 8.30 -8.32 0.02
CA THR A 74 7.73 -9.23 1.02
C THR A 74 6.52 -8.56 1.71
N ILE A 75 6.69 -7.34 2.20
CA ILE A 75 5.61 -6.60 2.86
C ILE A 75 4.42 -6.40 1.89
N ARG A 76 4.67 -6.02 0.64
CA ARG A 76 3.60 -5.85 -0.37
C ARG A 76 2.84 -7.16 -0.63
N SER A 77 3.54 -8.28 -0.77
CA SER A 77 2.92 -9.56 -1.04
C SER A 77 2.10 -10.06 0.15
N GLU A 78 2.64 -9.97 1.35
CA GLU A 78 1.94 -10.37 2.58
C GLU A 78 0.74 -9.46 2.85
N ALA A 79 0.91 -8.14 2.76
CA ALA A 79 -0.20 -7.19 2.91
C ALA A 79 -1.29 -7.42 1.85
N GLY A 80 -0.92 -7.71 0.60
CA GLY A 80 -1.86 -8.03 -0.46
C GLY A 80 -2.66 -9.31 -0.18
N ARG A 81 -2.01 -10.36 0.28
CA ARG A 81 -2.67 -11.62 0.67
C ARG A 81 -3.65 -11.41 1.83
N LEU A 82 -3.22 -10.69 2.87
CA LEU A 82 -4.07 -10.36 4.01
C LEU A 82 -5.25 -9.48 3.62
N ALA A 83 -5.04 -8.49 2.75
CA ALA A 83 -6.09 -7.62 2.23
C ALA A 83 -7.15 -8.41 1.44
N ILE A 84 -6.72 -9.30 0.55
CA ILE A 84 -7.64 -10.17 -0.21
C ILE A 84 -8.41 -11.10 0.74
N GLY A 85 -7.72 -11.74 1.67
CA GLY A 85 -8.34 -12.61 2.67
C GLY A 85 -9.36 -11.87 3.54
N GLY A 86 -9.00 -10.68 4.03
CA GLY A 86 -9.88 -9.79 4.78
C GLY A 86 -11.09 -9.34 3.97
N PHE A 87 -10.89 -8.94 2.71
CA PHE A 87 -11.98 -8.55 1.82
C PHE A 87 -12.98 -9.69 1.59
N ILE A 88 -12.48 -10.91 1.35
CA ILE A 88 -13.32 -12.10 1.18
C ILE A 88 -14.10 -12.37 2.47
N ALA A 89 -13.44 -12.36 3.63
CA ALA A 89 -14.06 -12.61 4.92
C ALA A 89 -15.18 -11.59 5.23
N VAL A 90 -14.92 -10.30 5.02
CA VAL A 90 -15.90 -9.22 5.21
C VAL A 90 -17.06 -9.37 4.22
N THR A 91 -16.77 -9.68 2.96
CA THR A 91 -17.81 -9.90 1.95
C THR A 91 -18.73 -11.06 2.31
N ILE A 92 -18.17 -12.19 2.76
CA ILE A 92 -18.95 -13.36 3.22
C ILE A 92 -19.81 -12.98 4.43
N LEU A 93 -19.24 -12.28 5.41
CA LEU A 93 -19.97 -11.83 6.60
C LEU A 93 -21.14 -10.91 6.24
N LEU A 94 -20.92 -9.94 5.34
CA LEU A 94 -21.95 -9.03 4.88
C LEU A 94 -23.04 -9.75 4.07
N LEU A 95 -22.68 -10.70 3.21
CA LEU A 95 -23.63 -11.52 2.48
C LEU A 95 -24.49 -12.36 3.45
N TRP A 96 -23.88 -12.92 4.48
CA TRP A 96 -24.62 -13.66 5.50
C TRP A 96 -25.57 -12.77 6.29
N ALA A 97 -25.13 -11.55 6.64
CA ALA A 97 -25.92 -10.59 7.40
C ALA A 97 -27.07 -9.98 6.60
N TYR A 98 -26.80 -9.51 5.38
CA TYR A 98 -27.78 -8.79 4.55
C TYR A 98 -28.58 -9.70 3.62
N ARG A 99 -28.07 -10.87 3.29
CA ARG A 99 -28.69 -11.83 2.35
C ARG A 99 -29.01 -11.21 0.98
N SER A 100 -28.36 -10.09 0.63
CA SER A 100 -28.55 -9.36 -0.61
C SER A 100 -27.21 -8.94 -1.20
N PRO A 101 -26.80 -9.44 -2.36
CA PRO A 101 -25.55 -9.08 -2.99
C PRO A 101 -25.52 -7.62 -3.45
N ILE A 102 -26.68 -7.06 -3.79
CA ILE A 102 -26.78 -5.63 -4.18
C ILE A 102 -26.45 -4.73 -2.99
N THR A 103 -27.01 -5.03 -1.82
CA THR A 103 -26.73 -4.25 -0.60
C THR A 103 -25.24 -4.29 -0.24
N VAL A 104 -24.62 -5.46 -0.37
CA VAL A 104 -23.16 -5.61 -0.14
C VAL A 104 -22.39 -4.78 -1.14
N GLY A 105 -22.72 -4.82 -2.44
CA GLY A 105 -22.08 -4.00 -3.46
C GLY A 105 -22.17 -2.50 -3.17
N VAL A 106 -23.34 -2.02 -2.76
CA VAL A 106 -23.55 -0.63 -2.37
C VAL A 106 -22.74 -0.25 -1.12
N SER A 107 -22.56 -1.18 -0.17
CA SER A 107 -21.73 -0.94 1.04
C SER A 107 -20.25 -0.70 0.73
N PHE A 108 -19.73 -1.18 -0.40
CA PHE A 108 -18.35 -0.94 -0.83
C PHE A 108 -18.16 0.37 -1.59
N LEU A 109 -19.21 1.04 -2.02
CA LEU A 109 -19.12 2.31 -2.76
C LEU A 109 -18.35 3.40 -1.99
N PRO A 110 -18.60 3.64 -0.68
CA PRO A 110 -17.83 4.62 0.08
C PRO A 110 -16.34 4.28 0.17
N VAL A 111 -15.99 3.00 0.27
CA VAL A 111 -14.58 2.58 0.29
C VAL A 111 -13.93 2.90 -1.04
N LEU A 112 -14.59 2.58 -2.15
CA LEU A 112 -14.06 2.85 -3.49
C LEU A 112 -13.89 4.35 -3.72
N SER A 113 -14.89 5.17 -3.37
CA SER A 113 -14.80 6.63 -3.47
C SER A 113 -13.66 7.18 -2.60
N GLY A 114 -13.52 6.67 -1.37
CA GLY A 114 -12.46 7.05 -0.45
C GLY A 114 -11.06 6.70 -0.96
N VAL A 115 -10.88 5.51 -1.53
CA VAL A 115 -9.62 5.10 -2.15
C VAL A 115 -9.25 6.05 -3.29
N LEU A 116 -10.19 6.35 -4.19
CA LEU A 116 -9.96 7.25 -5.31
C LEU A 116 -9.64 8.68 -4.84
N ALA A 117 -10.37 9.20 -3.85
CA ALA A 117 -10.12 10.52 -3.28
C ALA A 117 -8.75 10.59 -2.59
N GLY A 118 -8.40 9.57 -1.79
CA GLY A 118 -7.11 9.48 -1.13
C GLY A 118 -5.94 9.40 -2.12
N MET A 119 -6.05 8.58 -3.17
CA MET A 119 -5.05 8.49 -4.23
C MET A 119 -4.88 9.81 -4.96
N THR A 120 -5.99 10.46 -5.32
CA THR A 120 -5.97 11.76 -5.99
C THR A 120 -5.30 12.83 -5.13
N ALA A 121 -5.64 12.88 -3.84
CA ALA A 121 -5.06 13.84 -2.92
C ALA A 121 -3.53 13.64 -2.79
N VAL A 122 -3.07 12.41 -2.54
CA VAL A 122 -1.62 12.15 -2.41
C VAL A 122 -0.89 12.44 -3.71
N SER A 123 -1.46 12.08 -4.86
CA SER A 123 -0.87 12.39 -6.16
C SER A 123 -0.75 13.90 -6.40
N LEU A 124 -1.75 14.68 -5.97
CA LEU A 124 -1.77 16.13 -6.14
C LEU A 124 -0.76 16.84 -5.21
N PHE A 125 -0.63 16.40 -3.96
CA PHE A 125 0.23 17.06 -2.98
C PHE A 125 1.69 16.63 -3.06
N TYR A 126 1.96 15.37 -3.41
CA TYR A 126 3.30 14.79 -3.32
C TYR A 126 3.83 14.24 -4.66
N GLY A 127 2.98 14.06 -5.67
CA GLY A 127 3.37 13.55 -6.98
C GLY A 127 3.72 12.05 -7.03
N VAL A 128 4.08 11.44 -5.90
CA VAL A 128 4.47 10.02 -5.80
C VAL A 128 3.72 9.36 -4.65
N ILE A 129 3.22 8.16 -4.89
CA ILE A 129 2.52 7.37 -3.87
C ILE A 129 3.44 6.25 -3.40
N HIS A 130 3.76 6.24 -2.11
CA HIS A 130 4.56 5.17 -1.50
C HIS A 130 3.72 3.89 -1.33
N GLY A 131 4.36 2.72 -1.51
CA GLY A 131 3.68 1.43 -1.34
C GLY A 131 3.06 1.22 0.04
N VAL A 132 3.69 1.76 1.08
CA VAL A 132 3.15 1.78 2.46
C VAL A 132 1.83 2.54 2.52
N THR A 133 1.71 3.69 1.85
CA THR A 133 0.49 4.49 1.78
C THR A 133 -0.65 3.72 1.14
N MET A 134 -0.38 3.01 0.04
CA MET A 134 -1.39 2.18 -0.63
C MET A 134 -1.86 1.02 0.24
N GLY A 135 -0.92 0.28 0.86
CA GLY A 135 -1.25 -0.88 1.68
C GLY A 135 -2.05 -0.53 2.94
N PHE A 136 -1.52 0.37 3.75
CA PHE A 136 -2.14 0.74 5.02
C PHE A 136 -3.30 1.72 4.86
N GLY A 137 -3.23 2.63 3.88
CA GLY A 137 -4.29 3.61 3.63
C GLY A 137 -5.61 2.96 3.24
N THR A 138 -5.57 1.94 2.39
CA THR A 138 -6.76 1.18 2.01
C THR A 138 -7.39 0.48 3.22
N THR A 139 -6.58 -0.01 4.15
CA THR A 139 -7.06 -0.62 5.39
C THR A 139 -7.77 0.40 6.28
N LEU A 140 -7.23 1.62 6.42
CA LEU A 140 -7.87 2.69 7.19
C LEU A 140 -9.20 3.15 6.57
N ILE A 141 -9.27 3.22 5.24
CA ILE A 141 -10.54 3.54 4.55
C ILE A 141 -11.56 2.41 4.72
N GLY A 142 -11.12 1.19 5.01
CA GLY A 142 -12.01 0.07 5.37
C GLY A 142 -12.96 0.40 6.53
N GLU A 143 -12.61 1.35 7.41
CA GLU A 143 -13.50 1.88 8.46
C GLU A 143 -14.78 2.51 7.86
N ALA A 144 -14.73 3.01 6.61
CA ALA A 144 -15.91 3.54 5.93
C ALA A 144 -17.01 2.47 5.70
N ILE A 145 -16.66 1.19 5.67
CA ILE A 145 -17.64 0.10 5.61
C ILE A 145 -18.50 0.09 6.88
N ASP A 146 -17.93 0.37 8.05
CA ASP A 146 -18.65 0.35 9.32
C ASP A 146 -19.77 1.38 9.34
N TYR A 147 -19.56 2.55 8.75
CA TYR A 147 -20.61 3.57 8.59
C TYR A 147 -21.73 3.09 7.66
N SER A 148 -21.38 2.38 6.57
CA SER A 148 -22.35 1.77 5.66
C SER A 148 -23.16 0.68 6.37
N ILE A 149 -22.50 -0.20 7.13
CA ILE A 149 -23.12 -1.25 7.93
C ILE A 149 -24.10 -0.63 8.93
N TYR A 150 -23.65 0.40 9.64
CA TYR A 150 -24.48 1.12 10.59
C TYR A 150 -25.74 1.69 9.93
N TYR A 151 -25.59 2.31 8.76
CA TYR A 151 -26.72 2.82 7.99
C TYR A 151 -27.71 1.73 7.62
N PHE A 152 -27.26 0.61 7.05
CA PHE A 152 -28.14 -0.45 6.57
C PHE A 152 -28.83 -1.22 7.70
N ILE A 153 -28.12 -1.48 8.80
CA ILE A 153 -28.73 -2.16 9.96
C ILE A 153 -29.81 -1.28 10.58
N GLN A 154 -29.54 0.01 10.72
CA GLN A 154 -30.51 0.94 11.30
C GLN A 154 -31.72 1.16 10.39
N SER A 155 -31.50 1.28 9.06
CA SER A 155 -32.61 1.44 8.13
C SER A 155 -33.46 0.17 8.03
N ALA A 156 -32.87 -1.02 8.12
CA ALA A 156 -33.61 -2.29 8.13
C ALA A 156 -34.42 -2.48 9.40
N ARG A 157 -33.89 -2.07 10.56
CA ARG A 157 -34.64 -2.12 11.84
C ARG A 157 -35.69 -1.02 11.98
N GLY A 158 -35.42 0.16 11.43
CA GLY A 158 -36.34 1.30 11.44
C GLY A 158 -37.58 1.09 10.56
N GLY A 159 -37.42 0.41 9.43
CA GLY A 159 -38.54 0.10 8.52
C GLY A 159 -39.56 -0.88 9.07
N ALA A 160 -39.17 -1.68 10.07
CA ALA A 160 -40.06 -2.71 10.65
C ALA A 160 -40.80 -2.27 11.94
N GLN A 161 -40.30 -1.27 12.66
CA GLN A 161 -40.84 -0.93 13.98
C GLN A 161 -41.08 0.57 14.29
N VAL A 162 -40.53 1.51 13.56
CA VAL A 162 -40.62 2.94 13.92
C VAL A 162 -40.78 3.83 12.69
N GLY A 163 -41.39 3.50 11.63
CA GLY A 163 -41.84 4.41 10.54
C GLY A 163 -41.02 5.72 10.31
N LEU A 164 -39.74 5.74 10.70
CA LEU A 164 -38.90 6.93 10.58
C LEU A 164 -38.66 7.23 9.09
N SER A 165 -38.97 8.45 8.66
CA SER A 165 -38.63 8.93 7.36
C SER A 165 -37.09 8.99 7.19
N SER A 166 -36.60 8.92 5.97
CA SER A 166 -35.15 9.04 5.67
C SER A 166 -34.55 10.32 6.25
N ASP A 167 -35.31 11.39 6.34
CA ASP A 167 -34.87 12.68 6.89
C ASP A 167 -34.75 12.64 8.42
N GLU A 168 -35.69 12.02 9.12
CA GLU A 168 -35.61 11.84 10.58
C GLU A 168 -34.44 10.95 10.97
N TRP A 169 -34.16 9.91 10.18
CA TRP A 169 -33.00 9.07 10.36
C TRP A 169 -31.69 9.89 10.25
N ARG A 170 -31.56 10.69 9.18
CA ARG A 170 -30.38 11.57 8.96
C ARG A 170 -30.18 12.54 10.13
N HIS A 171 -31.22 13.18 10.61
CA HIS A 171 -31.11 14.11 11.74
C HIS A 171 -30.69 13.42 13.03
N ARG A 172 -31.14 12.21 13.27
CA ARG A 172 -30.87 11.49 14.52
C ARG A 172 -29.48 10.87 14.58
N PHE A 173 -28.98 10.33 13.47
CA PHE A 173 -27.72 9.56 13.44
C PHE A 173 -26.52 10.30 12.83
N SER A 174 -26.75 11.35 12.04
CA SER A 174 -25.70 12.18 11.47
C SER A 174 -24.71 12.73 12.50
N PRO A 175 -25.11 13.17 13.71
CA PRO A 175 -24.14 13.66 14.69
C PRO A 175 -23.16 12.58 15.15
N THR A 176 -23.63 11.35 15.34
CA THR A 176 -22.79 10.22 15.77
C THR A 176 -21.80 9.83 14.70
N ILE A 177 -22.24 9.75 13.45
CA ILE A 177 -21.35 9.44 12.31
C ILE A 177 -20.31 10.55 12.13
N ARG A 178 -20.71 11.82 12.20
CA ARG A 178 -19.78 12.95 12.11
C ARG A 178 -18.76 12.97 13.23
N LEU A 179 -19.17 12.64 14.44
CA LEU A 179 -18.25 12.58 15.58
C LEU A 179 -17.23 11.45 15.40
N GLY A 180 -17.68 10.26 14.96
CA GLY A 180 -16.79 9.15 14.61
C GLY A 180 -15.79 9.53 13.52
N LEU A 181 -16.27 10.11 12.42
CA LEU A 181 -15.42 10.58 11.35
C LEU A 181 -14.40 11.63 11.83
N LEU A 182 -14.83 12.60 12.63
CA LEU A 182 -13.94 13.63 13.17
C LEU A 182 -12.87 13.05 14.08
N THR A 183 -13.18 12.06 14.91
CA THR A 183 -12.19 11.40 15.77
C THR A 183 -11.16 10.64 14.94
N SER A 184 -11.61 9.90 13.92
CA SER A 184 -10.70 9.18 13.01
C SER A 184 -9.81 10.15 12.23
N VAL A 185 -10.38 11.21 11.66
CA VAL A 185 -9.62 12.26 10.96
C VAL A 185 -8.62 12.94 11.89
N CYS A 186 -8.99 13.29 13.12
CA CYS A 186 -8.05 13.82 14.11
C CYS A 186 -6.91 12.85 14.40
N GLY A 187 -7.21 11.57 14.58
CA GLY A 187 -6.21 10.54 14.81
C GLY A 187 -5.20 10.43 13.67
N VAL A 188 -5.68 10.28 12.44
CA VAL A 188 -4.79 10.14 11.28
C VAL A 188 -4.09 11.44 10.88
N SER A 189 -4.61 12.61 11.29
CA SER A 189 -3.95 13.91 11.08
C SER A 189 -2.59 13.99 11.75
N THR A 190 -2.37 13.27 12.84
CA THR A 190 -1.08 13.22 13.53
C THR A 190 0.02 12.62 12.65
N LEU A 191 -0.33 11.76 11.71
CA LEU A 191 0.61 11.14 10.78
C LEU A 191 1.23 12.15 9.79
N ILE A 192 0.56 13.28 9.52
CA ILE A 192 1.10 14.34 8.65
C ILE A 192 2.41 14.90 9.24
N PHE A 193 2.50 14.95 10.56
CA PHE A 193 3.67 15.47 11.27
C PHE A 193 4.74 14.41 11.51
N ALA A 194 4.56 13.19 10.99
CA ALA A 194 5.58 12.16 11.09
C ALA A 194 6.81 12.55 10.26
N GLY A 195 8.01 12.37 10.82
CA GLY A 195 9.27 12.64 10.13
C GLY A 195 9.59 11.68 8.98
N PHE A 196 8.70 10.72 8.70
CA PHE A 196 8.85 9.73 7.64
C PHE A 196 7.85 10.00 6.50
N PRO A 197 8.31 10.21 5.25
CA PRO A 197 7.44 10.60 4.14
C PRO A 197 6.26 9.65 3.89
N GLY A 198 6.47 8.34 4.00
CA GLY A 198 5.40 7.35 3.81
C GLY A 198 4.24 7.49 4.80
N LEU A 199 4.52 7.89 6.05
CA LEU A 199 3.48 8.14 7.06
C LEU A 199 2.75 9.47 6.82
N SER A 200 3.45 10.52 6.38
CA SER A 200 2.82 11.79 6.01
C SER A 200 1.86 11.61 4.83
N HIS A 201 2.27 10.85 3.81
CA HIS A 201 1.42 10.49 2.69
C HIS A 201 0.21 9.68 3.13
N LEU A 202 0.40 8.74 4.07
CA LEU A 202 -0.68 7.95 4.67
C LEU A 202 -1.69 8.84 5.40
N GLY A 203 -1.22 9.85 6.15
CA GLY A 203 -2.07 10.83 6.81
C GLY A 203 -2.98 11.57 5.83
N VAL A 204 -2.40 12.14 4.76
CA VAL A 204 -3.16 12.84 3.71
C VAL A 204 -4.12 11.89 3.00
N TYR A 205 -3.65 10.71 2.60
CA TYR A 205 -4.48 9.69 1.97
C TYR A 205 -5.73 9.37 2.80
N SER A 206 -5.54 9.14 4.10
CA SER A 206 -6.61 8.73 5.00
C SER A 206 -7.60 9.86 5.29
N ILE A 207 -7.13 11.10 5.47
CA ILE A 207 -8.00 12.25 5.69
C ILE A 207 -8.94 12.44 4.51
N PHE A 208 -8.39 12.51 3.31
CA PHE A 208 -9.20 12.70 2.10
C PHE A 208 -10.06 11.48 1.79
N GLY A 209 -9.53 10.27 2.01
CA GLY A 209 -10.26 9.04 1.79
C GLY A 209 -11.44 8.85 2.75
N LEU A 210 -11.29 9.18 4.04
CA LEU A 210 -12.37 9.09 5.02
C LEU A 210 -13.40 10.23 4.88
N SER A 211 -12.99 11.37 4.30
CA SER A 211 -13.87 12.52 4.14
C SER A 211 -14.73 12.48 2.87
N ALA A 212 -14.41 11.59 1.92
CA ALA A 212 -15.09 11.44 0.63
C ALA A 212 -16.32 10.54 0.72
#